data_617440e3277bb6eb9fcfb0369ebe91c5
#
_entry.id   617440e3277bb6eb9fcfb0369ebe91c5
#
_cell.length_a   1.000
_cell.length_b   1.000
_cell.length_c   1.000
_cell.angle_alpha   90.00
_cell.angle_beta   90.00
_cell.angle_gamma   90.00
#
_symmetry.space_group_name_H-M   'P 1'
#
loop_
_entity.id
_entity.type
_entity.pdbx_description
1 polymer ?
#
loop_
_entity_poly.entity_id
_entity_poly.type
_entity_poly.pdbx_seq_one_letter_code
_entity_poly.pdbx_strand_id
1 'polypeptide(L)'
;MSNFLSKINILKLGRRGENIIFTIFFLIYIAWCASSPDMNIESLKGVLTIGISVGIIYGLVALGISLIYTGLDVVNFSHGEFFMIGAFMWLTTFHLLDVDWIYDVFPESYGWVVYVVCLFIAFVSMGLFGVLIERVFLRPLTKKGGGYTVAGMGIIICGFGLSVVLINFAYIIWNPVAKPFPVD
;
A
#
# COMPACT_ATOMS: atom_id res chain seq x y z
N MET A 1 -42.84 13.91 -6.58
CA MET A 1 -42.29 13.28 -5.37
C MET A 1 -42.36 11.75 -5.41
N SER A 2 -43.47 11.16 -5.89
CA SER A 2 -43.66 9.67 -6.03
C SER A 2 -42.64 9.03 -6.99
N ASN A 3 -42.36 9.62 -8.15
CA ASN A 3 -41.39 9.09 -9.13
C ASN A 3 -39.92 9.11 -8.66
N PHE A 4 -39.57 10.00 -7.73
CA PHE A 4 -38.23 10.05 -7.16
C PHE A 4 -38.00 8.92 -6.14
N LEU A 5 -39.02 8.67 -5.32
CA LEU A 5 -39.00 7.58 -4.32
C LEU A 5 -39.00 6.19 -4.97
N SER A 6 -39.73 6.01 -6.11
CA SER A 6 -39.70 4.75 -6.86
C SER A 6 -38.33 4.45 -7.47
N LYS A 7 -37.63 5.48 -8.04
CA LYS A 7 -36.26 5.34 -8.54
C LYS A 7 -35.26 4.96 -7.45
N ILE A 8 -35.37 5.54 -6.26
CA ILE A 8 -34.51 5.22 -5.12
C ILE A 8 -34.74 3.77 -4.65
N ASN A 9 -36.00 3.28 -4.65
CA ASN A 9 -36.31 1.90 -4.29
C ASN A 9 -35.77 0.89 -5.32
N ILE A 10 -35.84 1.20 -6.62
CA ILE A 10 -35.30 0.35 -7.68
C ILE A 10 -33.78 0.28 -7.60
N LEU A 11 -33.10 1.42 -7.34
CA LEU A 11 -31.65 1.46 -7.15
C LEU A 11 -31.18 0.70 -5.89
N LYS A 12 -31.95 0.77 -4.80
CA LYS A 12 -31.68 -0.02 -3.59
C LYS A 12 -31.89 -1.52 -3.80
N LEU A 13 -32.91 -1.90 -4.58
CA LEU A 13 -33.19 -3.31 -4.90
C LEU A 13 -32.10 -3.88 -5.83
N GLY A 14 -31.66 -3.10 -6.85
CA GLY A 14 -30.55 -3.46 -7.73
C GLY A 14 -29.26 -3.71 -6.97
N ARG A 15 -28.87 -2.77 -6.10
CA ARG A 15 -27.66 -2.87 -5.28
C ARG A 15 -27.69 -4.04 -4.28
N ARG A 16 -28.88 -4.38 -3.74
CA ARG A 16 -29.04 -5.58 -2.90
C ARG A 16 -28.93 -6.86 -3.71
N GLY A 17 -29.51 -6.90 -4.92
CA GLY A 17 -29.38 -8.03 -5.83
C GLY A 17 -27.93 -8.30 -6.23
N GLU A 18 -27.19 -7.27 -6.61
CA GLU A 18 -25.76 -7.36 -6.94
C GLU A 18 -24.96 -7.91 -5.77
N ASN A 19 -25.16 -7.41 -4.54
CA ASN A 19 -24.48 -7.90 -3.36
C ASN A 19 -24.81 -9.37 -3.07
N ILE A 20 -26.06 -9.79 -3.26
CA ILE A 20 -26.46 -11.19 -3.08
C ILE A 20 -25.78 -12.10 -4.10
N ILE A 21 -25.73 -11.69 -5.38
CA ILE A 21 -25.07 -12.44 -6.45
C ILE A 21 -23.55 -12.56 -6.14
N PHE A 22 -22.92 -11.46 -5.74
CA PHE A 22 -21.51 -11.47 -5.33
C PHE A 22 -21.24 -12.41 -4.15
N THR A 23 -22.12 -12.36 -3.13
CA THR A 23 -22.00 -13.23 -1.95
C THR A 23 -22.18 -14.69 -2.31
N ILE A 24 -23.16 -15.03 -3.16
CA ILE A 24 -23.38 -16.41 -3.63
C ILE A 24 -22.18 -16.90 -4.43
N PHE A 25 -21.69 -16.08 -5.38
CA PHE A 25 -20.53 -16.45 -6.18
C PHE A 25 -19.29 -16.67 -5.30
N PHE A 26 -19.07 -15.82 -4.32
CA PHE A 26 -17.96 -15.94 -3.37
C PHE A 26 -18.07 -17.20 -2.50
N LEU A 27 -19.29 -17.54 -2.03
CA LEU A 27 -19.52 -18.76 -1.27
C LEU A 27 -19.33 -20.03 -2.11
N ILE A 28 -19.77 -20.01 -3.38
CA ILE A 28 -19.55 -21.12 -4.33
C ILE A 28 -18.04 -21.28 -4.58
N TYR A 29 -17.31 -20.18 -4.77
CA TYR A 29 -15.86 -20.21 -4.96
C TYR A 29 -15.14 -20.79 -3.75
N ILE A 30 -15.50 -20.37 -2.53
CA ILE A 30 -14.96 -20.95 -1.28
C ILE A 30 -15.26 -22.44 -1.18
N ALA A 31 -16.51 -22.85 -1.45
CA ALA A 31 -16.91 -24.26 -1.40
C ALA A 31 -16.14 -25.09 -2.43
N TRP A 32 -15.93 -24.55 -3.63
CA TRP A 32 -15.14 -25.21 -4.67
C TRP A 32 -13.66 -25.35 -4.26
N CYS A 33 -13.05 -24.29 -3.71
CA CYS A 33 -11.70 -24.34 -3.17
C CYS A 33 -11.57 -25.35 -2.03
N ALA A 34 -12.53 -25.36 -1.10
CA ALA A 34 -12.54 -26.29 0.04
C ALA A 34 -12.72 -27.77 -0.38
N SER A 35 -13.31 -28.01 -1.55
CA SER A 35 -13.47 -29.37 -2.12
C SER A 35 -12.25 -29.86 -2.90
N SER A 36 -11.22 -29.05 -3.04
CA SER A 36 -10.00 -29.43 -3.75
C SER A 36 -9.23 -30.49 -2.95
N PRO A 37 -8.76 -31.59 -3.59
CA PRO A 37 -8.07 -32.68 -2.87
C PRO A 37 -6.75 -32.27 -2.23
N ASP A 38 -6.18 -31.13 -2.65
CA ASP A 38 -4.92 -30.55 -2.10
C ASP A 38 -5.15 -29.67 -0.87
N MET A 39 -6.42 -29.44 -0.46
CA MET A 39 -6.77 -28.60 0.67
C MET A 39 -6.64 -29.36 1.98
N ASN A 40 -5.49 -29.22 2.58
CA ASN A 40 -5.16 -29.76 3.90
C ASN A 40 -5.19 -28.60 4.93
N ILE A 41 -5.27 -28.92 6.22
CA ILE A 41 -5.33 -27.92 7.30
C ILE A 41 -4.08 -27.03 7.29
N GLU A 42 -2.92 -27.56 6.93
CA GLU A 42 -1.68 -26.78 6.82
C GLU A 42 -1.71 -25.81 5.64
N SER A 43 -2.18 -26.27 4.49
CA SER A 43 -2.39 -25.41 3.32
C SER A 43 -3.38 -24.28 3.62
N LEU A 44 -4.47 -24.56 4.33
CA LEU A 44 -5.44 -23.56 4.75
C LEU A 44 -4.82 -22.51 5.68
N LYS A 45 -4.02 -22.93 6.66
CA LYS A 45 -3.29 -22.02 7.55
C LYS A 45 -2.35 -21.12 6.75
N GLY A 46 -1.59 -21.69 5.82
CA GLY A 46 -0.69 -20.95 4.94
C GLY A 46 -1.43 -19.87 4.13
N VAL A 47 -2.50 -20.27 3.45
CA VAL A 47 -3.34 -19.34 2.65
C VAL A 47 -3.93 -18.23 3.51
N LEU A 48 -4.44 -18.55 4.70
CA LEU A 48 -5.00 -17.55 5.63
C LEU A 48 -3.91 -16.59 6.13
N THR A 49 -2.75 -17.09 6.50
CA THR A 49 -1.64 -16.25 6.96
C THR A 49 -1.18 -15.28 5.86
N ILE A 50 -0.96 -15.81 4.65
CA ILE A 50 -0.57 -14.96 3.51
C ILE A 50 -1.70 -13.98 3.16
N GLY A 51 -2.94 -14.44 3.10
CA GLY A 51 -4.09 -13.60 2.77
C GLY A 51 -4.30 -12.46 3.76
N ILE A 52 -4.20 -12.73 5.06
CA ILE A 52 -4.29 -11.70 6.10
C ILE A 52 -3.13 -10.71 5.99
N SER A 53 -1.90 -11.20 5.83
CA SER A 53 -0.71 -10.36 5.71
C SER A 53 -0.80 -9.41 4.51
N VAL A 54 -1.13 -9.94 3.34
CA VAL A 54 -1.33 -9.15 2.11
C VAL A 54 -2.52 -8.20 2.26
N GLY A 55 -3.61 -8.66 2.89
CA GLY A 55 -4.79 -7.82 3.16
C GLY A 55 -4.48 -6.63 4.05
N ILE A 56 -3.66 -6.80 5.09
CA ILE A 56 -3.19 -5.69 5.95
C ILE A 56 -2.37 -4.69 5.15
N ILE A 57 -1.47 -5.16 4.29
CA ILE A 57 -0.65 -4.30 3.43
C ILE A 57 -1.53 -3.46 2.52
N TYR A 58 -2.49 -4.07 1.81
CA TYR A 58 -3.43 -3.33 0.97
C TYR A 58 -4.30 -2.36 1.77
N GLY A 59 -4.72 -2.75 2.98
CA GLY A 59 -5.46 -1.87 3.89
C GLY A 59 -4.67 -0.62 4.28
N LEU A 60 -3.39 -0.76 4.60
CA LEU A 60 -2.51 0.36 4.91
C LEU A 60 -2.30 1.30 3.71
N VAL A 61 -2.08 0.74 2.52
CA VAL A 61 -1.98 1.52 1.28
C VAL A 61 -3.27 2.29 1.00
N ALA A 62 -4.42 1.64 1.16
CA ALA A 62 -5.73 2.27 0.97
C ALA A 62 -5.98 3.42 1.96
N LEU A 63 -5.61 3.22 3.24
CA LEU A 63 -5.64 4.29 4.25
C LEU A 63 -4.76 5.48 3.86
N GLY A 64 -3.53 5.23 3.40
CA GLY A 64 -2.62 6.28 2.95
C GLY A 64 -3.19 7.08 1.78
N ILE A 65 -3.75 6.42 0.77
CA ILE A 65 -4.42 7.08 -0.37
C ILE A 65 -5.61 7.91 0.12
N SER A 66 -6.42 7.38 1.04
CA SER A 66 -7.59 8.07 1.58
C SER A 66 -7.20 9.33 2.35
N LEU A 67 -6.13 9.29 3.15
CA LEU A 67 -5.61 10.44 3.89
C LEU A 67 -5.12 11.55 2.94
N ILE A 68 -4.36 11.18 1.91
CA ILE A 68 -3.87 12.14 0.91
C ILE A 68 -5.05 12.75 0.15
N TYR A 69 -6.02 11.93 -0.26
CA TYR A 69 -7.22 12.39 -0.95
C TYR A 69 -8.03 13.37 -0.10
N THR A 70 -8.20 13.09 1.19
CA THR A 70 -8.92 13.97 2.13
C THR A 70 -8.20 15.32 2.31
N GLY A 71 -6.87 15.33 2.24
CA GLY A 71 -6.07 16.56 2.41
C GLY A 71 -5.92 17.41 1.16
N LEU A 72 -5.86 16.79 -0.02
CA LEU A 72 -5.57 17.44 -1.29
C LEU A 72 -6.76 17.49 -2.26
N ASP A 73 -7.85 16.77 -1.96
CA ASP A 73 -9.00 16.54 -2.87
C ASP A 73 -8.62 15.96 -4.23
N VAL A 74 -7.42 15.36 -4.34
CA VAL A 74 -6.89 14.77 -5.57
C VAL A 74 -6.14 13.48 -5.25
N VAL A 75 -6.30 12.47 -6.11
CA VAL A 75 -5.57 11.20 -5.99
C VAL A 75 -4.13 11.39 -6.45
N ASN A 76 -3.18 11.07 -5.58
CA ASN A 76 -1.77 11.02 -5.95
C ASN A 76 -1.42 9.61 -6.45
N PHE A 77 -1.17 9.48 -7.74
CA PHE A 77 -0.87 8.19 -8.38
C PHE A 77 0.52 7.64 -8.06
N SER A 78 1.42 8.44 -7.50
CA SER A 78 2.75 7.96 -7.07
C SER A 78 2.76 7.33 -5.67
N HIS A 79 1.59 7.14 -5.04
CA HIS A 79 1.51 6.62 -3.67
C HIS A 79 2.08 5.20 -3.53
N GLY A 80 1.87 4.35 -4.55
CA GLY A 80 2.43 2.99 -4.57
C GLY A 80 3.95 2.97 -4.54
N GLU A 81 4.59 3.89 -5.25
CA GLU A 81 6.05 4.01 -5.32
C GLU A 81 6.65 4.51 -4.00
N PHE A 82 5.93 5.34 -3.26
CA PHE A 82 6.33 5.72 -1.90
C PHE A 82 6.35 4.49 -0.97
N PHE A 83 5.36 3.63 -1.09
CA PHE A 83 5.33 2.39 -0.32
C PHE A 83 6.52 1.47 -0.70
N MET A 84 6.79 1.32 -2.00
CA MET A 84 7.93 0.55 -2.51
C MET A 84 9.27 1.10 -1.97
N ILE A 85 9.49 2.41 -2.05
CA ILE A 85 10.71 3.04 -1.56
C ILE A 85 10.83 2.88 -0.05
N GLY A 86 9.73 2.98 0.71
CA GLY A 86 9.72 2.72 2.15
C GLY A 86 10.20 1.32 2.51
N ALA A 87 9.77 0.31 1.76
CA ALA A 87 10.22 -1.06 1.93
C ALA A 87 11.73 -1.21 1.61
N PHE A 88 12.22 -0.58 0.55
CA PHE A 88 13.64 -0.58 0.22
C PHE A 88 14.49 0.19 1.25
N MET A 89 14.00 1.31 1.77
CA MET A 89 14.67 2.06 2.83
C MET A 89 14.81 1.22 4.10
N TRP A 90 13.75 0.48 4.48
CA TRP A 90 13.82 -0.42 5.62
C TRP A 90 14.85 -1.54 5.40
N LEU A 91 14.84 -2.19 4.23
CA LEU A 91 15.78 -3.22 3.86
C LEU A 91 17.23 -2.69 3.86
N THR A 92 17.44 -1.49 3.31
CA THR A 92 18.76 -0.84 3.29
C THR A 92 19.25 -0.53 4.70
N THR A 93 18.37 -0.03 5.58
CA THR A 93 18.72 0.24 6.98
C THR A 93 19.12 -1.05 7.69
N PHE A 94 18.39 -2.14 7.41
CA PHE A 94 18.69 -3.45 7.97
C PHE A 94 20.09 -3.95 7.55
N HIS A 95 20.47 -3.79 6.29
CA HIS A 95 21.81 -4.14 5.79
C HIS A 95 22.89 -3.21 6.28
N LEU A 96 22.62 -1.89 6.40
CA LEU A 96 23.61 -0.90 6.86
C LEU A 96 23.97 -1.04 8.33
N LEU A 97 23.05 -1.50 9.16
CA LEU A 97 23.27 -1.74 10.57
C LEU A 97 24.08 -3.01 10.85
N ASP A 98 24.47 -3.76 9.80
CA ASP A 98 25.21 -5.01 9.93
C ASP A 98 24.59 -5.90 11.02
N VAL A 99 23.34 -6.29 10.76
CA VAL A 99 22.48 -6.95 11.75
C VAL A 99 23.10 -8.24 12.26
N ASP A 100 23.91 -8.92 11.43
CA ASP A 100 24.65 -10.13 11.82
C ASP A 100 25.58 -9.84 13.00
N TRP A 101 26.30 -8.70 12.97
CA TRP A 101 27.13 -8.28 14.09
C TRP A 101 26.30 -7.98 15.36
N ILE A 102 25.10 -7.42 15.19
CA ILE A 102 24.21 -7.11 16.32
C ILE A 102 23.70 -8.41 16.98
N TYR A 103 23.38 -9.45 16.19
CA TYR A 103 22.98 -10.75 16.71
C TYR A 103 24.12 -11.47 17.46
N ASP A 104 25.37 -11.25 17.07
CA ASP A 104 26.54 -11.79 17.75
C ASP A 104 26.76 -11.12 19.13
N VAL A 105 26.40 -9.85 19.26
CA VAL A 105 26.62 -9.03 20.48
C VAL A 105 25.44 -9.12 21.44
N PHE A 106 24.21 -9.22 20.94
CA PHE A 106 23.00 -9.25 21.77
C PHE A 106 22.37 -10.64 21.80
N PRO A 107 21.83 -11.11 22.93
CA PRO A 107 21.08 -12.35 23.01
C PRO A 107 19.92 -12.37 22.01
N GLU A 108 19.61 -13.52 21.40
CA GLU A 108 18.51 -13.74 20.44
C GLU A 108 17.16 -13.14 20.92
N SER A 109 16.96 -13.06 22.24
CA SER A 109 15.79 -12.48 22.87
C SER A 109 15.52 -11.02 22.48
N TYR A 110 16.53 -10.28 22.02
CA TYR A 110 16.43 -8.84 21.64
C TYR A 110 16.37 -8.62 20.12
N GLY A 111 16.38 -9.65 19.31
CA GLY A 111 16.35 -9.55 17.84
C GLY A 111 15.18 -8.69 17.34
N TRP A 112 14.01 -8.81 17.93
CA TRP A 112 12.84 -7.98 17.57
C TRP A 112 13.06 -6.45 17.74
N VAL A 113 13.94 -6.03 18.67
CA VAL A 113 14.25 -4.61 18.90
C VAL A 113 14.94 -4.02 17.68
N VAL A 114 15.81 -4.78 17.01
CA VAL A 114 16.51 -4.35 15.80
C VAL A 114 15.51 -4.08 14.67
N TYR A 115 14.53 -4.97 14.49
CA TYR A 115 13.47 -4.76 13.50
C TYR A 115 12.67 -3.48 13.76
N VAL A 116 12.33 -3.22 15.03
CA VAL A 116 11.59 -2.01 15.44
C VAL A 116 12.42 -0.75 15.20
N VAL A 117 13.72 -0.78 15.52
CA VAL A 117 14.63 0.36 15.28
C VAL A 117 14.77 0.62 13.78
N CYS A 118 14.99 -0.41 12.97
CA CYS A 118 15.04 -0.29 11.50
C CYS A 118 13.73 0.29 10.93
N LEU A 119 12.59 -0.17 11.45
CA LEU A 119 11.28 0.34 11.06
C LEU A 119 11.12 1.82 11.40
N PHE A 120 11.56 2.23 12.59
CA PHE A 120 11.50 3.63 13.02
C PHE A 120 12.39 4.53 12.16
N ILE A 121 13.62 4.09 11.85
CA ILE A 121 14.54 4.83 10.96
C ILE A 121 13.95 4.96 9.56
N ALA A 122 13.39 3.86 9.02
CA ALA A 122 12.71 3.88 7.72
C ALA A 122 11.51 4.83 7.73
N PHE A 123 10.71 4.84 8.80
CA PHE A 123 9.57 5.75 8.95
C PHE A 123 10.00 7.22 8.95
N VAL A 124 11.04 7.58 9.71
CA VAL A 124 11.57 8.95 9.75
C VAL A 124 12.15 9.36 8.40
N SER A 125 12.94 8.51 7.77
CA SER A 125 13.55 8.78 6.45
C SER A 125 12.49 8.97 5.37
N MET A 126 11.45 8.12 5.35
CA MET A 126 10.31 8.28 4.43
C MET A 126 9.48 9.51 4.74
N GLY A 127 9.31 9.88 6.00
CA GLY A 127 8.66 11.14 6.38
C GLY A 127 9.39 12.35 5.82
N LEU A 128 10.72 12.40 5.96
CA LEU A 128 11.55 13.46 5.40
C LEU A 128 11.52 13.49 3.87
N PHE A 129 11.57 12.31 3.26
CA PHE A 129 11.46 12.17 1.80
C PHE A 129 10.10 12.66 1.29
N GLY A 130 9.00 12.32 1.99
CA GLY A 130 7.65 12.80 1.68
C GLY A 130 7.54 14.33 1.76
N VAL A 131 8.11 14.95 2.81
CA VAL A 131 8.16 16.41 2.94
C VAL A 131 8.97 17.06 1.81
N LEU A 132 10.07 16.43 1.37
CA LEU A 132 10.87 16.90 0.25
C LEU A 132 10.02 16.91 -1.04
N ILE A 133 9.39 15.80 -1.35
CA ILE A 133 8.53 15.63 -2.53
C ILE A 133 7.35 16.62 -2.50
N GLU A 134 6.69 16.75 -1.36
CA GLU A 134 5.60 17.73 -1.19
C GLU A 134 6.07 19.14 -1.51
N ARG A 135 7.21 19.57 -0.94
CA ARG A 135 7.73 20.93 -1.12
C ARG A 135 8.19 21.22 -2.54
N VAL A 136 8.83 20.24 -3.19
CA VAL A 136 9.44 20.42 -4.52
C VAL A 136 8.43 20.23 -5.64
N PHE A 137 7.56 19.24 -5.54
CA PHE A 137 6.66 18.85 -6.63
C PHE A 137 5.20 19.27 -6.39
N LEU A 138 4.63 18.98 -5.23
CA LEU A 138 3.19 19.20 -5.01
C LEU A 138 2.86 20.64 -4.66
N ARG A 139 3.63 21.25 -3.78
CA ARG A 139 3.36 22.61 -3.29
C ARG A 139 3.40 23.71 -4.36
N PRO A 140 4.30 23.70 -5.36
CA PRO A 140 4.28 24.68 -6.44
C PRO A 140 3.03 24.58 -7.32
N LEU A 141 2.48 23.37 -7.48
CA LEU A 141 1.29 23.12 -8.28
C LEU A 141 0.01 23.60 -7.58
N THR A 142 -0.09 23.34 -6.28
CA THR A 142 -1.25 23.80 -5.48
C THR A 142 -1.32 25.31 -5.33
N LYS A 143 -0.16 26.00 -5.27
CA LYS A 143 -0.11 27.47 -5.17
C LYS A 143 -0.47 28.22 -6.45
N LYS A 144 -0.27 27.62 -7.63
CA LYS A 144 -0.55 28.24 -8.94
C LYS A 144 -1.99 28.03 -9.42
N GLY A 145 -2.78 27.21 -8.75
CA GLY A 145 -4.11 26.83 -9.18
C GLY A 145 -5.18 27.81 -8.75
N GLY A 146 -5.54 28.70 -9.63
CA GLY A 146 -6.79 29.45 -9.55
C GLY A 146 -7.96 28.63 -10.11
N GLY A 147 -8.41 27.60 -9.41
CA GLY A 147 -9.58 26.80 -9.81
C GLY A 147 -9.39 25.30 -9.64
N TYR A 148 -10.41 24.68 -9.09
CA TYR A 148 -10.49 23.27 -8.70
C TYR A 148 -10.11 22.25 -9.81
N THR A 149 -10.30 22.61 -11.09
CA THR A 149 -10.10 21.73 -12.24
C THR A 149 -8.67 21.71 -12.77
N VAL A 150 -7.97 22.83 -12.80
CA VAL A 150 -6.63 22.93 -13.41
C VAL A 150 -5.54 22.45 -12.43
N ALA A 151 -5.67 22.79 -11.15
CA ALA A 151 -4.75 22.34 -10.11
C ALA A 151 -4.84 20.81 -9.92
N GLY A 152 -6.04 20.25 -9.92
CA GLY A 152 -6.27 18.82 -9.79
C GLY A 152 -5.64 18.02 -10.94
N MET A 153 -5.81 18.46 -12.19
CA MET A 153 -5.16 17.84 -13.35
C MET A 153 -3.62 17.94 -13.29
N GLY A 154 -3.09 19.08 -12.84
CA GLY A 154 -1.65 19.24 -12.66
C GLY A 154 -1.06 18.27 -11.66
N ILE A 155 -1.74 18.02 -10.53
CA ILE A 155 -1.31 17.06 -9.51
C ILE A 155 -1.36 15.62 -10.04
N ILE A 156 -2.40 15.25 -10.81
CA ILE A 156 -2.51 13.94 -11.43
C ILE A 156 -1.35 13.69 -12.40
N ILE A 157 -1.10 14.62 -13.31
CA ILE A 157 -0.01 14.51 -14.29
C ILE A 157 1.35 14.46 -13.58
N CYS A 158 1.56 15.31 -12.58
CA CYS A 158 2.76 15.31 -11.77
C CYS A 158 2.92 13.99 -11.00
N GLY A 159 1.84 13.43 -10.46
CA GLY A 159 1.84 12.13 -9.79
C GLY A 159 2.30 10.99 -10.70
N PHE A 160 1.82 10.94 -11.95
CA PHE A 160 2.29 9.97 -12.94
C PHE A 160 3.77 10.17 -13.30
N GLY A 161 4.19 11.42 -13.54
CA GLY A 161 5.59 11.73 -13.81
C GLY A 161 6.50 11.36 -12.64
N LEU A 162 6.08 11.65 -11.42
CA LEU A 162 6.79 11.29 -10.22
C LEU A 162 6.87 9.77 -10.02
N SER A 163 5.80 9.03 -10.32
CA SER A 163 5.78 7.57 -10.30
C SER A 163 6.90 6.99 -11.17
N VAL A 164 7.00 7.44 -12.43
CA VAL A 164 8.05 7.00 -13.35
C VAL A 164 9.44 7.34 -12.82
N VAL A 165 9.63 8.53 -12.26
CA VAL A 165 10.92 8.94 -11.68
C VAL A 165 11.29 8.06 -10.50
N LEU A 166 10.36 7.78 -9.58
CA LEU A 166 10.61 6.99 -8.38
C LEU A 166 10.91 5.52 -8.72
N ILE A 167 10.22 4.93 -9.70
CA ILE A 167 10.51 3.58 -10.18
C ILE A 167 11.96 3.52 -10.72
N ASN A 168 12.34 4.44 -11.61
CA ASN A 168 13.68 4.45 -12.19
C ASN A 168 14.75 4.73 -11.13
N PHE A 169 14.48 5.61 -10.18
CA PHE A 169 15.35 5.86 -9.03
C PHE A 169 15.58 4.59 -8.21
N ALA A 170 14.51 3.83 -7.92
CA ALA A 170 14.63 2.55 -7.23
C ALA A 170 15.45 1.53 -8.05
N TYR A 171 15.27 1.48 -9.36
CA TYR A 171 16.06 0.62 -10.25
C TYR A 171 17.56 0.95 -10.20
N ILE A 172 17.92 2.21 -10.17
CA ILE A 172 19.32 2.65 -10.15
C ILE A 172 19.98 2.31 -8.82
N ILE A 173 19.29 2.48 -7.69
CA ILE A 173 19.87 2.30 -6.35
C ILE A 173 19.86 0.84 -5.92
N TRP A 174 18.72 0.16 -6.08
CA TRP A 174 18.52 -1.17 -5.49
C TRP A 174 18.60 -2.34 -6.49
N ASN A 175 18.67 -2.05 -7.77
CA ASN A 175 18.68 -3.04 -8.87
C ASN A 175 17.33 -3.82 -8.98
N PRO A 176 16.90 -4.21 -10.19
CA PRO A 176 15.60 -4.89 -10.41
C PRO A 176 15.53 -6.33 -9.91
N VAL A 177 16.61 -6.88 -9.38
CA VAL A 177 16.62 -8.27 -8.89
C VAL A 177 15.86 -8.36 -7.56
N ALA A 178 14.92 -9.29 -7.48
CA ALA A 178 14.21 -9.60 -6.24
C ALA A 178 15.22 -9.94 -5.14
N LYS A 179 15.18 -9.18 -4.04
CA LYS A 179 16.05 -9.42 -2.89
C LYS A 179 15.30 -10.27 -1.88
N PRO A 180 15.81 -11.46 -1.53
CA PRO A 180 15.23 -12.25 -0.46
C PRO A 180 15.37 -11.48 0.87
N PHE A 181 14.38 -11.65 1.71
CA PHE A 181 14.45 -11.16 3.08
C PHE A 181 15.45 -12.03 3.84
N PRO A 182 16.36 -11.45 4.62
CA PRO A 182 17.24 -12.24 5.48
C PRO A 182 16.39 -12.80 6.63
N VAL A 183 15.92 -14.02 6.46
CA VAL A 183 15.27 -14.82 7.50
C VAL A 183 16.12 -16.07 7.63
N ASP A 184 16.93 -16.12 8.65
CA ASP A 184 17.53 -17.36 9.12
C ASP A 184 16.66 -17.98 10.21
#